data_20e11a37da1a39cb31339710ebf47f70
#
_entry.id   20e11a37da1a39cb31339710ebf47f70
#
_cell.length_a   1.000
_cell.length_b   1.000
_cell.length_c   1.000
_cell.angle_alpha   90.00
_cell.angle_beta   90.00
_cell.angle_gamma   90.00
#
_symmetry.space_group_name_H-M   'P 1'
#
loop_
_entity.id
_entity.type
_entity.pdbx_description
1 polymer ?
#
loop_
_entity_poly.entity_id
_entity_poly.type
_entity_poly.pdbx_seq_one_letter_code
_entity_poly.pdbx_strand_id
1 'polypeptide(L)'
;MKVFVTGATGFVGTAVVQELLANGHQVLGLARSEESANKLITSGAEAHRGDLNDFEILKSGAEISDAVIHLGFVHDFARFEEMCRLDGQVIEAIGEALVGTEKPFLITSGTALFSKDGITTEKDCSANNPHPRIATENAADAVAAKGVKVAVVRLSPSVHGEGDKIGFVPLAIKIAKEKGISAVIDDGNNFWPAVHRLDAAKLYRLALEKPFETGTRYHAVAEQGIPFKMIATEIAEKLNIPVVSISSEEAAEHFTWFAHFAKLNNMTSSEETKKLLDWNPQHPTLLEDMKGSAYFSERQ
;
A
#
# COMPACT_ATOMS: atom_id res chain seq x y z
N MET A 1 -6.16 -7.40 -21.38
CA MET A 1 -4.99 -8.17 -20.89
C MET A 1 -5.46 -9.11 -19.79
N LYS A 2 -4.80 -10.26 -19.64
CA LYS A 2 -4.91 -11.11 -18.45
C LYS A 2 -3.83 -10.67 -17.45
N VAL A 3 -4.23 -10.24 -16.25
CA VAL A 3 -3.33 -9.68 -15.24
C VAL A 3 -3.22 -10.63 -14.05
N PHE A 4 -2.00 -11.09 -13.73
CA PHE A 4 -1.74 -11.84 -12.52
C PHE A 4 -1.61 -10.90 -11.33
N VAL A 5 -2.42 -11.09 -10.30
CA VAL A 5 -2.47 -10.21 -9.12
C VAL A 5 -2.19 -11.01 -7.86
N THR A 6 -1.07 -10.73 -7.19
CA THR A 6 -0.86 -11.23 -5.82
C THR A 6 -1.50 -10.28 -4.81
N GLY A 7 -1.89 -10.80 -3.63
CA GLY A 7 -2.62 -9.97 -2.67
C GLY A 7 -4.03 -9.54 -3.12
N ALA A 8 -4.57 -10.19 -4.14
CA ALA A 8 -5.83 -9.87 -4.82
C ALA A 8 -7.07 -9.78 -3.91
N THR A 9 -7.05 -10.46 -2.76
CA THR A 9 -8.15 -10.46 -1.77
C THR A 9 -7.92 -9.53 -0.59
N GLY A 10 -6.82 -8.76 -0.60
CA GLY A 10 -6.50 -7.75 0.41
C GLY A 10 -7.30 -6.46 0.22
N PHE A 11 -7.14 -5.50 1.15
CA PHE A 11 -7.86 -4.23 1.13
C PHE A 11 -7.68 -3.43 -0.17
N VAL A 12 -6.44 -3.23 -0.62
CA VAL A 12 -6.13 -2.58 -1.89
C VAL A 12 -6.38 -3.53 -3.05
N GLY A 13 -6.00 -4.82 -2.90
CA GLY A 13 -6.10 -5.82 -3.96
C GLY A 13 -7.51 -6.02 -4.48
N THR A 14 -8.52 -6.04 -3.60
CA THR A 14 -9.93 -6.16 -4.03
C THR A 14 -10.38 -4.97 -4.88
N ALA A 15 -9.92 -3.76 -4.54
CA ALA A 15 -10.21 -2.58 -5.34
C ALA A 15 -9.51 -2.64 -6.72
N VAL A 16 -8.25 -3.08 -6.75
CA VAL A 16 -7.49 -3.27 -8.00
C VAL A 16 -8.15 -4.33 -8.89
N VAL A 17 -8.57 -5.47 -8.32
CA VAL A 17 -9.29 -6.52 -9.07
C VAL A 17 -10.57 -5.97 -9.68
N GLN A 18 -11.39 -5.26 -8.91
CA GLN A 18 -12.62 -4.66 -9.39
C GLN A 18 -12.38 -3.61 -10.49
N GLU A 19 -11.38 -2.73 -10.30
CA GLU A 19 -11.01 -1.72 -11.28
C GLU A 19 -10.57 -2.35 -12.60
N LEU A 20 -9.73 -3.39 -12.56
CA LEU A 20 -9.27 -4.10 -13.74
C LEU A 20 -10.43 -4.78 -14.48
N LEU A 21 -11.29 -5.51 -13.78
CA LEU A 21 -12.45 -6.17 -14.38
C LEU A 21 -13.43 -5.17 -15.00
N ALA A 22 -13.72 -4.06 -14.31
CA ALA A 22 -14.61 -3.01 -14.80
C ALA A 22 -14.09 -2.33 -16.08
N ASN A 23 -12.78 -2.38 -16.32
CA ASN A 23 -12.14 -1.81 -17.52
C ASN A 23 -11.73 -2.88 -18.56
N GLY A 24 -12.37 -4.06 -18.52
CA GLY A 24 -12.26 -5.09 -19.56
C GLY A 24 -10.98 -5.95 -19.51
N HIS A 25 -10.23 -5.92 -18.40
CA HIS A 25 -9.15 -6.86 -18.17
C HIS A 25 -9.68 -8.17 -17.59
N GLN A 26 -8.96 -9.27 -17.81
CA GLN A 26 -9.11 -10.52 -17.09
C GLN A 26 -8.15 -10.51 -15.90
N VAL A 27 -8.56 -11.06 -14.77
CA VAL A 27 -7.73 -11.12 -13.57
C VAL A 27 -7.52 -12.57 -13.15
N LEU A 28 -6.25 -12.94 -12.95
CA LEU A 28 -5.82 -14.17 -12.32
C LEU A 28 -5.29 -13.81 -10.93
N GLY A 29 -6.07 -14.06 -9.88
CA GLY A 29 -5.70 -13.69 -8.50
C GLY A 29 -5.04 -14.84 -7.75
N LEU A 30 -3.89 -14.59 -7.09
CA LEU A 30 -3.28 -15.57 -6.19
C LEU A 30 -4.17 -15.80 -4.96
N ALA A 31 -4.49 -17.06 -4.69
CA ALA A 31 -5.40 -17.47 -3.61
C ALA A 31 -4.80 -18.56 -2.74
N ARG A 32 -4.44 -18.26 -1.49
CA ARG A 32 -3.85 -19.20 -0.53
C ARG A 32 -4.86 -20.13 0.16
N SER A 33 -6.15 -19.79 0.12
CA SER A 33 -7.22 -20.56 0.76
C SER A 33 -8.43 -20.71 -0.15
N GLU A 34 -9.31 -21.67 0.16
CA GLU A 34 -10.59 -21.86 -0.53
C GLU A 34 -11.47 -20.62 -0.44
N GLU A 35 -11.50 -19.99 0.72
CA GLU A 35 -12.23 -18.74 0.93
C GLU A 35 -11.74 -17.62 0.00
N SER A 36 -10.43 -17.44 -0.12
CA SER A 36 -9.82 -16.47 -1.02
C SER A 36 -10.14 -16.74 -2.49
N ALA A 37 -10.10 -18.04 -2.89
CA ALA A 37 -10.45 -18.42 -4.25
C ALA A 37 -11.92 -18.16 -4.56
N ASN A 38 -12.82 -18.49 -3.65
CA ASN A 38 -14.25 -18.24 -3.82
C ASN A 38 -14.57 -16.74 -3.89
N LYS A 39 -13.87 -15.89 -3.12
CA LYS A 39 -14.00 -14.42 -3.22
C LYS A 39 -13.62 -13.91 -4.63
N LEU A 40 -12.51 -14.42 -5.18
CA LEU A 40 -12.07 -14.06 -6.54
C LEU A 40 -13.08 -14.51 -7.59
N ILE A 41 -13.51 -15.76 -7.56
CA ILE A 41 -14.49 -16.31 -8.51
C ILE A 41 -15.80 -15.52 -8.43
N THR A 42 -16.28 -15.22 -7.23
CA THR A 42 -17.51 -14.42 -7.03
C THR A 42 -17.37 -12.99 -7.59
N SER A 43 -16.17 -12.42 -7.58
CA SER A 43 -15.91 -11.10 -8.18
C SER A 43 -15.77 -11.12 -9.71
N GLY A 44 -15.75 -12.31 -10.33
CA GLY A 44 -15.53 -12.47 -11.77
C GLY A 44 -14.07 -12.69 -12.18
N ALA A 45 -13.16 -12.89 -11.21
CA ALA A 45 -11.75 -13.21 -11.44
C ALA A 45 -11.50 -14.72 -11.45
N GLU A 46 -10.40 -15.15 -12.05
CA GLU A 46 -9.89 -16.50 -11.93
C GLU A 46 -9.02 -16.63 -10.67
N ALA A 47 -9.05 -17.80 -10.01
CA ALA A 47 -8.22 -18.10 -8.86
C ALA A 47 -7.01 -18.97 -9.24
N HIS A 48 -5.81 -18.48 -8.94
CA HIS A 48 -4.56 -19.22 -9.02
C HIS A 48 -4.17 -19.71 -7.63
N ARG A 49 -4.18 -21.04 -7.41
CA ARG A 49 -4.01 -21.62 -6.06
C ARG A 49 -2.54 -21.67 -5.69
N GLY A 50 -2.19 -21.10 -4.55
CA GLY A 50 -0.84 -21.05 -3.99
C GLY A 50 -0.67 -19.87 -3.05
N ASP A 51 0.51 -19.73 -2.47
CA ASP A 51 0.85 -18.61 -1.59
C ASP A 51 2.20 -17.95 -1.99
N LEU A 52 2.62 -16.94 -1.22
CA LEU A 52 3.84 -16.19 -1.51
C LEU A 52 5.14 -16.99 -1.29
N ASN A 53 5.10 -18.15 -0.63
CA ASN A 53 6.26 -19.02 -0.45
C ASN A 53 6.39 -20.04 -1.59
N ASP A 54 5.40 -20.17 -2.45
CA ASP A 54 5.42 -21.10 -3.58
C ASP A 54 5.88 -20.40 -4.86
N PHE A 55 7.20 -20.29 -5.03
CA PHE A 55 7.79 -19.54 -6.14
C PHE A 55 7.46 -20.13 -7.51
N GLU A 56 7.28 -21.43 -7.64
CA GLU A 56 6.90 -22.06 -8.90
C GLU A 56 5.46 -21.69 -9.30
N ILE A 57 4.56 -21.61 -8.34
CA ILE A 57 3.19 -21.10 -8.57
C ILE A 57 3.21 -19.62 -8.98
N LEU A 58 4.06 -18.81 -8.36
CA LEU A 58 4.21 -17.39 -8.72
C LEU A 58 4.73 -17.23 -10.16
N LYS A 59 5.76 -17.99 -10.53
CA LYS A 59 6.30 -18.01 -11.89
C LYS A 59 5.24 -18.45 -12.91
N SER A 60 4.53 -19.53 -12.64
CA SER A 60 3.48 -20.02 -13.53
C SER A 60 2.35 -19.00 -13.74
N GLY A 61 1.95 -18.29 -12.69
CA GLY A 61 0.97 -17.20 -12.77
C GLY A 61 1.44 -16.05 -13.69
N ALA A 62 2.72 -15.66 -13.57
CA ALA A 62 3.34 -14.64 -14.42
C ALA A 62 3.48 -15.09 -15.89
N GLU A 63 3.85 -16.34 -16.11
CA GLU A 63 4.03 -16.92 -17.47
C GLU A 63 2.73 -16.93 -18.28
N ILE A 64 1.61 -17.33 -17.65
CA ILE A 64 0.30 -17.45 -18.32
C ILE A 64 -0.50 -16.15 -18.39
N SER A 65 0.07 -15.04 -17.90
CA SER A 65 -0.56 -13.72 -17.87
C SER A 65 0.16 -12.73 -18.78
N ASP A 66 -0.51 -11.66 -19.18
CA ASP A 66 0.06 -10.59 -20.02
C ASP A 66 0.81 -9.55 -19.18
N ALA A 67 0.51 -9.47 -17.88
CA ALA A 67 1.07 -8.50 -16.94
C ALA A 67 0.98 -9.02 -15.51
N VAL A 68 1.76 -8.42 -14.59
CA VAL A 68 1.76 -8.77 -13.17
C VAL A 68 1.61 -7.52 -12.30
N ILE A 69 0.75 -7.61 -11.26
CA ILE A 69 0.66 -6.63 -10.17
C ILE A 69 0.93 -7.37 -8.85
N HIS A 70 2.03 -7.03 -8.20
CA HIS A 70 2.39 -7.58 -6.90
C HIS A 70 1.97 -6.64 -5.77
N LEU A 71 0.84 -7.00 -5.10
CA LEU A 71 0.30 -6.32 -3.93
C LEU A 71 0.44 -7.17 -2.66
N GLY A 72 0.85 -8.42 -2.81
CA GLY A 72 0.93 -9.36 -1.69
C GLY A 72 2.09 -9.02 -0.76
N PHE A 73 1.79 -8.78 0.52
CA PHE A 73 2.77 -8.66 1.58
C PHE A 73 2.24 -9.33 2.85
N VAL A 74 3.10 -10.04 3.57
CA VAL A 74 2.73 -10.68 4.84
C VAL A 74 2.97 -9.71 5.99
N HIS A 75 1.88 -9.20 6.59
CA HIS A 75 1.92 -8.24 7.70
C HIS A 75 2.12 -8.96 9.06
N ASP A 76 3.25 -9.65 9.20
CA ASP A 76 3.70 -10.23 10.47
C ASP A 76 4.81 -9.33 11.05
N PHE A 77 4.41 -8.39 11.90
CA PHE A 77 5.34 -7.43 12.50
C PHE A 77 6.32 -8.06 13.51
N ALA A 78 6.02 -9.26 14.04
CA ALA A 78 6.96 -9.98 14.89
C ALA A 78 8.14 -10.57 14.10
N ARG A 79 7.93 -10.86 12.81
CA ARG A 79 8.95 -11.36 11.87
C ARG A 79 9.16 -10.40 10.70
N PHE A 80 9.09 -9.09 10.95
CA PHE A 80 9.04 -8.09 9.89
C PHE A 80 10.22 -8.16 8.90
N GLU A 81 11.45 -8.31 9.38
CA GLU A 81 12.64 -8.45 8.51
C GLU A 81 12.56 -9.68 7.59
N GLU A 82 12.08 -10.80 8.15
CA GLU A 82 11.88 -12.03 7.39
C GLU A 82 10.82 -11.84 6.29
N MET A 83 9.73 -11.18 6.62
CA MET A 83 8.66 -10.89 5.65
C MET A 83 9.11 -9.91 4.57
N CYS A 84 9.95 -8.94 4.90
CA CYS A 84 10.56 -8.05 3.91
C CYS A 84 11.51 -8.79 2.97
N ARG A 85 12.28 -9.74 3.50
CA ARG A 85 13.18 -10.59 2.70
C ARG A 85 12.40 -11.53 1.78
N LEU A 86 11.34 -12.15 2.30
CA LEU A 86 10.41 -12.97 1.50
C LEU A 86 9.82 -12.15 0.33
N ASP A 87 9.39 -10.93 0.57
CA ASP A 87 8.85 -10.05 -0.47
C ASP A 87 9.86 -9.80 -1.60
N GLY A 88 11.13 -9.55 -1.25
CA GLY A 88 12.21 -9.45 -2.24
C GLY A 88 12.36 -10.73 -3.07
N GLN A 89 12.35 -11.91 -2.42
CA GLN A 89 12.44 -13.20 -3.10
C GLN A 89 11.25 -13.47 -4.02
N VAL A 90 10.04 -13.09 -3.63
CA VAL A 90 8.83 -13.14 -4.46
C VAL A 90 9.00 -12.30 -5.72
N ILE A 91 9.49 -11.07 -5.58
CA ILE A 91 9.73 -10.16 -6.69
C ILE A 91 10.77 -10.75 -7.65
N GLU A 92 11.87 -11.27 -7.11
CA GLU A 92 12.91 -11.91 -7.92
C GLU A 92 12.38 -13.14 -8.67
N ALA A 93 11.59 -14.00 -8.01
CA ALA A 93 11.02 -15.20 -8.64
C ALA A 93 10.04 -14.84 -9.77
N ILE A 94 9.15 -13.86 -9.56
CA ILE A 94 8.26 -13.38 -10.63
C ILE A 94 9.10 -12.74 -11.75
N GLY A 95 10.12 -11.94 -11.40
CA GLY A 95 11.01 -11.30 -12.35
C GLY A 95 11.75 -12.29 -13.23
N GLU A 96 12.20 -13.43 -12.69
CA GLU A 96 12.85 -14.51 -13.47
C GLU A 96 11.96 -15.05 -14.59
N ALA A 97 10.66 -15.23 -14.33
CA ALA A 97 9.68 -15.67 -15.31
C ALA A 97 9.39 -14.62 -16.41
N LEU A 98 9.73 -13.36 -16.15
CA LEU A 98 9.46 -12.25 -17.05
C LEU A 98 10.68 -11.81 -17.87
N VAL A 99 11.87 -12.34 -17.59
CA VAL A 99 13.09 -12.01 -18.37
C VAL A 99 12.88 -12.33 -19.85
N GLY A 100 13.26 -11.39 -20.72
CA GLY A 100 13.12 -11.52 -22.18
C GLY A 100 11.69 -11.31 -22.70
N THR A 101 10.77 -10.84 -21.85
CA THR A 101 9.41 -10.45 -22.25
C THR A 101 9.22 -8.94 -22.10
N GLU A 102 8.18 -8.41 -22.80
CA GLU A 102 7.73 -7.02 -22.65
C GLU A 102 6.56 -6.88 -21.64
N LYS A 103 6.27 -7.94 -20.88
CA LYS A 103 5.15 -7.95 -19.93
C LYS A 103 5.43 -6.96 -18.78
N PRO A 104 4.52 -6.01 -18.52
CA PRO A 104 4.68 -5.08 -17.41
C PRO A 104 4.55 -5.78 -16.06
N PHE A 105 5.42 -5.40 -15.13
CA PHE A 105 5.44 -5.86 -13.76
C PHE A 105 5.36 -4.66 -12.81
N LEU A 106 4.22 -4.49 -12.15
CA LEU A 106 4.02 -3.44 -11.14
C LEU A 106 4.24 -4.02 -9.74
N ILE A 107 5.13 -3.40 -9.00
CA ILE A 107 5.52 -3.81 -7.63
C ILE A 107 5.02 -2.77 -6.64
N THR A 108 4.51 -3.21 -5.48
CA THR A 108 4.01 -2.33 -4.43
C THR A 108 5.06 -2.07 -3.36
N SER A 109 5.35 -0.81 -3.12
CA SER A 109 6.19 -0.30 -2.04
C SER A 109 5.44 0.77 -1.23
N GLY A 110 6.13 1.58 -0.44
CA GLY A 110 5.52 2.64 0.36
C GLY A 110 6.33 3.92 0.40
N THR A 111 5.66 5.07 0.44
CA THR A 111 6.31 6.39 0.51
C THR A 111 7.01 6.64 1.83
N ALA A 112 6.56 6.00 2.91
CA ALA A 112 7.13 6.13 4.26
C ALA A 112 8.62 5.76 4.32
N LEU A 113 9.09 4.89 3.42
CA LEU A 113 10.50 4.50 3.32
C LEU A 113 11.43 5.66 2.96
N PHE A 114 10.90 6.71 2.36
CA PHE A 114 11.64 7.84 1.85
C PHE A 114 11.38 9.13 2.64
N SER A 115 10.82 8.96 3.85
CA SER A 115 10.55 10.08 4.77
C SER A 115 11.84 10.86 5.05
N LYS A 116 11.76 12.19 4.92
CA LYS A 116 12.89 13.11 5.09
C LYS A 116 12.40 14.50 5.50
N ASP A 117 13.32 15.37 5.84
CA ASP A 117 13.01 16.80 5.98
C ASP A 117 12.62 17.38 4.60
N GLY A 118 11.39 17.91 4.52
CA GLY A 118 10.78 18.39 3.29
C GLY A 118 9.89 17.38 2.59
N ILE A 119 9.72 17.55 1.28
CA ILE A 119 8.78 16.77 0.48
C ILE A 119 9.50 15.60 -0.18
N THR A 120 8.98 14.38 0.04
CA THR A 120 9.38 13.18 -0.70
C THR A 120 8.80 13.23 -2.12
N THR A 121 9.58 12.88 -3.12
CA THR A 121 9.20 12.86 -4.52
C THR A 121 9.47 11.49 -5.15
N GLU A 122 8.94 11.25 -6.34
CA GLU A 122 9.16 10.01 -7.10
C GLU A 122 10.64 9.75 -7.42
N LYS A 123 11.48 10.79 -7.39
CA LYS A 123 12.94 10.71 -7.64
C LYS A 123 13.76 10.26 -6.45
N ASP A 124 13.15 10.22 -5.26
CA ASP A 124 13.85 9.72 -4.08
C ASP A 124 14.11 8.22 -4.22
N CYS A 125 15.34 7.81 -3.96
CA CYS A 125 15.81 6.45 -4.21
C CYS A 125 16.19 5.71 -2.92
N SER A 126 16.37 4.40 -3.05
CA SER A 126 16.62 3.47 -1.97
C SER A 126 18.07 3.43 -1.47
N ALA A 127 18.99 4.10 -2.14
CA ALA A 127 20.42 4.02 -1.83
C ALA A 127 20.70 4.31 -0.35
N ASN A 128 21.32 3.34 0.35
CA ASN A 128 21.70 3.42 1.76
C ASN A 128 20.54 3.54 2.78
N ASN A 129 19.31 3.20 2.40
CA ASN A 129 18.21 3.17 3.35
C ASN A 129 18.30 1.90 4.22
N PRO A 130 18.41 2.01 5.57
CA PRO A 130 18.57 0.87 6.45
C PRO A 130 17.25 0.14 6.78
N HIS A 131 16.11 0.66 6.33
CA HIS A 131 14.81 0.09 6.68
C HIS A 131 14.61 -1.28 6.01
N PRO A 132 14.21 -2.35 6.73
CA PRO A 132 14.07 -3.70 6.15
C PRO A 132 13.19 -3.76 4.91
N ARG A 133 12.12 -2.96 4.86
CA ARG A 133 11.17 -2.93 3.73
C ARG A 133 11.80 -2.42 2.42
N ILE A 134 13.03 -1.89 2.48
CA ILE A 134 13.79 -1.49 1.29
C ILE A 134 14.14 -2.70 0.39
N ALA A 135 14.07 -3.92 0.91
CA ALA A 135 14.24 -5.15 0.15
C ALA A 135 13.37 -5.19 -1.12
N THR A 136 12.14 -4.67 -1.04
CA THR A 136 11.22 -4.53 -2.19
C THR A 136 11.80 -3.66 -3.30
N GLU A 137 12.30 -2.46 -2.95
CA GLU A 137 12.86 -1.52 -3.92
C GLU A 137 14.15 -2.07 -4.53
N ASN A 138 15.01 -2.71 -3.70
CA ASN A 138 16.24 -3.33 -4.15
C ASN A 138 15.97 -4.51 -5.10
N ALA A 139 14.96 -5.35 -4.81
CA ALA A 139 14.54 -6.42 -5.69
C ALA A 139 13.96 -5.88 -7.01
N ALA A 140 13.18 -4.79 -6.96
CA ALA A 140 12.68 -4.12 -8.14
C ALA A 140 13.84 -3.61 -9.04
N ASP A 141 14.87 -3.00 -8.45
CA ASP A 141 16.05 -2.55 -9.18
C ASP A 141 16.85 -3.74 -9.75
N ALA A 142 16.96 -4.85 -9.00
CA ALA A 142 17.67 -6.05 -9.46
C ALA A 142 16.96 -6.71 -10.65
N VAL A 143 15.62 -6.79 -10.66
CA VAL A 143 14.89 -7.35 -11.80
C VAL A 143 14.87 -6.39 -12.99
N ALA A 144 14.85 -5.07 -12.75
CA ALA A 144 15.02 -4.05 -13.79
C ALA A 144 16.37 -4.20 -14.50
N ALA A 145 17.45 -4.44 -13.74
CA ALA A 145 18.80 -4.65 -14.28
C ALA A 145 18.92 -5.93 -15.14
N LYS A 146 18.02 -6.91 -14.96
CA LYS A 146 17.89 -8.11 -15.81
C LYS A 146 17.04 -7.88 -17.06
N GLY A 147 16.58 -6.65 -17.31
CA GLY A 147 15.77 -6.28 -18.48
C GLY A 147 14.27 -6.53 -18.32
N VAL A 148 13.78 -6.78 -17.12
CA VAL A 148 12.34 -6.91 -16.87
C VAL A 148 11.69 -5.52 -16.91
N LYS A 149 10.54 -5.40 -17.56
CA LYS A 149 9.76 -4.17 -17.65
C LYS A 149 9.00 -3.90 -16.33
N VAL A 150 9.67 -3.28 -15.38
CA VAL A 150 9.18 -3.10 -14.02
C VAL A 150 8.97 -1.62 -13.66
N ALA A 151 7.89 -1.35 -12.91
CA ALA A 151 7.67 -0.07 -12.22
C ALA A 151 7.22 -0.33 -10.77
N VAL A 152 7.47 0.64 -9.90
CA VAL A 152 7.10 0.55 -8.48
C VAL A 152 6.00 1.56 -8.16
N VAL A 153 4.92 1.11 -7.56
CA VAL A 153 3.87 1.96 -6.99
C VAL A 153 4.10 2.07 -5.49
N ARG A 154 4.44 3.24 -5.03
CA ARG A 154 4.61 3.57 -3.61
C ARG A 154 3.31 4.07 -3.03
N LEU A 155 2.68 3.28 -2.19
CA LEU A 155 1.45 3.65 -1.50
C LEU A 155 1.71 4.63 -0.36
N SER A 156 0.76 5.51 -0.10
CA SER A 156 0.71 6.32 1.12
C SER A 156 0.62 5.43 2.36
N PRO A 157 1.17 5.81 3.53
CA PRO A 157 0.92 5.13 4.80
C PRO A 157 -0.57 5.00 5.11
N SER A 158 -1.36 6.00 4.76
CA SER A 158 -2.81 5.98 4.91
C SER A 158 -3.50 5.72 3.56
N VAL A 159 -3.59 4.44 3.17
CA VAL A 159 -4.57 4.01 2.17
C VAL A 159 -5.87 3.79 2.91
N HIS A 160 -6.94 4.52 2.53
CA HIS A 160 -8.18 4.57 3.29
C HIS A 160 -9.43 4.27 2.44
N GLY A 161 -10.58 4.18 3.08
CA GLY A 161 -11.88 3.91 2.47
C GLY A 161 -12.65 2.81 3.17
N GLU A 162 -13.84 2.53 2.70
CA GLU A 162 -14.70 1.49 3.28
C GLU A 162 -13.99 0.12 3.30
N GLY A 163 -14.05 -0.55 4.44
CA GLY A 163 -13.44 -1.86 4.65
C GLY A 163 -11.97 -1.83 5.12
N ASP A 164 -11.38 -0.67 5.38
CA ASP A 164 -10.10 -0.55 6.07
C ASP A 164 -10.25 -0.97 7.54
N LYS A 165 -9.72 -2.16 7.88
CA LYS A 165 -9.81 -2.75 9.22
C LYS A 165 -8.48 -2.87 9.94
N ILE A 166 -7.39 -2.80 9.20
CA ILE A 166 -6.03 -3.12 9.70
C ILE A 166 -4.99 -2.05 9.36
N GLY A 167 -5.41 -0.97 8.69
CA GLY A 167 -4.54 0.17 8.38
C GLY A 167 -4.15 0.97 9.61
N PHE A 168 -3.35 1.98 9.42
CA PHE A 168 -2.82 2.80 10.53
C PHE A 168 -3.91 3.64 11.21
N VAL A 169 -4.91 4.09 10.46
CA VAL A 169 -6.05 4.84 11.04
C VAL A 169 -6.91 3.95 11.94
N PRO A 170 -7.38 2.75 11.52
CA PRO A 170 -8.04 1.80 12.42
C PRO A 170 -7.24 1.46 13.67
N LEU A 171 -5.92 1.32 13.53
CA LEU A 171 -5.04 1.04 14.67
C LEU A 171 -4.98 2.22 15.65
N ALA A 172 -4.85 3.45 15.14
CA ALA A 172 -4.90 4.65 15.98
C ALA A 172 -6.24 4.77 16.72
N ILE A 173 -7.36 4.49 16.05
CA ILE A 173 -8.70 4.44 16.65
C ILE A 173 -8.78 3.39 17.75
N LYS A 174 -8.25 2.18 17.50
CA LYS A 174 -8.21 1.10 18.49
C LYS A 174 -7.44 1.51 19.74
N ILE A 175 -6.23 2.05 19.58
CA ILE A 175 -5.40 2.52 20.69
C ILE A 175 -6.13 3.61 21.48
N ALA A 176 -6.75 4.57 20.79
CA ALA A 176 -7.49 5.64 21.43
C ALA A 176 -8.69 5.12 22.25
N LYS A 177 -9.43 4.12 21.74
CA LYS A 177 -10.49 3.43 22.47
C LYS A 177 -9.98 2.72 23.73
N GLU A 178 -8.87 2.00 23.61
CA GLU A 178 -8.29 1.24 24.72
C GLU A 178 -7.70 2.12 25.82
N LYS A 179 -7.10 3.25 25.44
CA LYS A 179 -6.45 4.19 26.37
C LYS A 179 -7.38 5.30 26.89
N GLY A 180 -8.54 5.51 26.27
CA GLY A 180 -9.48 6.59 26.64
C GLY A 180 -9.00 8.00 26.29
N ILE A 181 -7.97 8.13 25.49
CA ILE A 181 -7.42 9.38 24.98
C ILE A 181 -6.98 9.21 23.52
N SER A 182 -7.06 10.28 22.72
CA SER A 182 -6.43 10.33 21.40
C SER A 182 -5.14 11.12 21.52
N ALA A 183 -4.01 10.41 21.53
CA ALA A 183 -2.71 11.04 21.77
C ALA A 183 -2.08 11.59 20.49
N VAL A 184 -1.37 12.71 20.61
CA VAL A 184 -0.42 13.22 19.64
C VAL A 184 0.95 13.32 20.29
N ILE A 185 2.02 13.07 19.50
CA ILE A 185 3.39 13.20 20.00
C ILE A 185 3.81 14.66 19.83
N ASP A 186 4.34 15.25 20.91
CA ASP A 186 4.72 16.66 20.97
C ASP A 186 3.56 17.57 20.50
N ASP A 187 3.70 18.33 19.44
CA ASP A 187 2.65 19.23 18.91
C ASP A 187 1.73 18.56 17.87
N GLY A 188 2.03 17.31 17.44
CA GLY A 188 1.27 16.57 16.45
C GLY A 188 1.33 17.15 15.03
N ASN A 189 2.33 18.00 14.75
CA ASN A 189 2.53 18.66 13.44
C ASN A 189 3.34 17.81 12.44
N ASN A 190 3.53 16.55 12.71
CA ASN A 190 3.99 15.58 11.71
C ASN A 190 2.87 15.24 10.72
N PHE A 191 3.24 14.86 9.50
CA PHE A 191 2.32 14.71 8.39
C PHE A 191 2.23 13.28 7.89
N TRP A 192 1.01 12.84 7.58
CA TRP A 192 0.73 11.60 6.88
C TRP A 192 0.10 11.88 5.52
N PRO A 193 0.71 11.42 4.41
CA PRO A 193 0.05 11.44 3.12
C PRO A 193 -1.03 10.37 3.06
N ALA A 194 -2.06 10.60 2.24
CA ALA A 194 -3.16 9.68 2.12
C ALA A 194 -3.62 9.48 0.67
N VAL A 195 -4.28 8.35 0.42
CA VAL A 195 -4.95 8.04 -0.83
C VAL A 195 -6.16 7.13 -0.57
N HIS A 196 -7.28 7.44 -1.19
CA HIS A 196 -8.43 6.54 -1.17
C HIS A 196 -8.13 5.27 -1.98
N ARG A 197 -8.53 4.08 -1.48
CA ARG A 197 -8.22 2.78 -2.09
C ARG A 197 -8.66 2.66 -3.56
N LEU A 198 -9.76 3.31 -3.95
CA LEU A 198 -10.26 3.30 -5.32
C LEU A 198 -9.42 4.19 -6.25
N ASP A 199 -8.90 5.32 -5.75
CA ASP A 199 -7.95 6.15 -6.50
C ASP A 199 -6.61 5.44 -6.67
N ALA A 200 -6.15 4.71 -5.65
CA ALA A 200 -4.97 3.86 -5.76
C ALA A 200 -5.20 2.74 -6.80
N ALA A 201 -6.35 2.09 -6.80
CA ALA A 201 -6.70 1.06 -7.80
C ALA A 201 -6.69 1.60 -9.24
N LYS A 202 -7.27 2.79 -9.45
CA LYS A 202 -7.22 3.49 -10.74
C LYS A 202 -5.78 3.79 -11.17
N LEU A 203 -4.90 4.17 -10.23
CA LEU A 203 -3.49 4.39 -10.51
C LEU A 203 -2.81 3.12 -11.01
N TYR A 204 -3.03 1.96 -10.34
CA TYR A 204 -2.47 0.69 -10.79
C TYR A 204 -2.90 0.34 -12.22
N ARG A 205 -4.17 0.51 -12.56
CA ARG A 205 -4.66 0.28 -13.92
C ARG A 205 -3.99 1.21 -14.93
N LEU A 206 -3.95 2.51 -14.64
CA LEU A 206 -3.32 3.48 -15.54
C LEU A 206 -1.81 3.21 -15.73
N ALA A 207 -1.11 2.83 -14.65
CA ALA A 207 0.30 2.45 -14.72
C ALA A 207 0.53 1.18 -15.56
N LEU A 208 -0.46 0.28 -15.61
CA LEU A 208 -0.41 -0.92 -16.42
C LEU A 208 -0.67 -0.65 -17.91
N GLU A 209 -1.63 0.24 -18.20
CA GLU A 209 -2.09 0.55 -19.55
C GLU A 209 -1.18 1.53 -20.31
N LYS A 210 -0.55 2.46 -19.60
CA LYS A 210 0.34 3.46 -20.20
C LYS A 210 1.77 2.94 -20.34
N PRO A 211 2.47 3.32 -21.41
CA PRO A 211 3.89 2.98 -21.56
C PRO A 211 4.71 3.68 -20.45
N PHE A 212 5.67 2.96 -19.90
CA PHE A 212 6.59 3.49 -18.90
C PHE A 212 8.02 3.01 -19.17
N GLU A 213 8.99 3.74 -18.66
CA GLU A 213 10.39 3.33 -18.65
C GLU A 213 10.64 2.38 -17.46
N THR A 214 11.43 1.32 -17.69
CA THR A 214 11.82 0.40 -16.63
C THR A 214 12.48 1.14 -15.47
N GLY A 215 12.04 0.83 -14.26
CA GLY A 215 12.51 1.52 -13.07
C GLY A 215 11.69 2.75 -12.68
N THR A 216 10.61 3.08 -13.40
CA THR A 216 9.71 4.18 -13.01
C THR A 216 9.13 3.96 -11.61
N ARG A 217 9.04 5.05 -10.82
CA ARG A 217 8.35 5.09 -9.52
C ARG A 217 7.11 5.96 -9.64
N TYR A 218 6.00 5.45 -9.12
CA TYR A 218 4.74 6.17 -9.01
C TYR A 218 4.38 6.34 -7.54
N HIS A 219 3.89 7.52 -7.16
CA HIS A 219 3.39 7.79 -5.82
C HIS A 219 1.86 7.79 -5.82
N ALA A 220 1.24 6.80 -5.18
CA ALA A 220 -0.20 6.77 -4.94
C ALA A 220 -0.53 7.65 -3.73
N VAL A 221 -0.55 8.97 -3.98
CA VAL A 221 -0.75 10.03 -2.98
C VAL A 221 -1.75 11.03 -3.53
N ALA A 222 -2.96 11.08 -2.95
CA ALA A 222 -3.98 12.08 -3.27
C ALA A 222 -3.82 13.33 -2.41
N GLU A 223 -3.52 13.13 -1.12
CA GLU A 223 -3.30 14.19 -0.13
C GLU A 223 -1.83 14.17 0.29
N GLN A 224 -1.11 15.24 0.01
CA GLN A 224 0.35 15.33 0.17
C GLN A 224 0.82 15.16 1.63
N GLY A 225 -0.01 15.60 2.59
CA GLY A 225 0.27 15.49 4.02
C GLY A 225 -0.87 16.05 4.86
N ILE A 226 -1.40 15.23 5.74
CA ILE A 226 -2.43 15.60 6.70
C ILE A 226 -1.73 15.67 8.06
N PRO A 227 -1.82 16.80 8.79
CA PRO A 227 -1.28 16.88 10.15
C PRO A 227 -1.87 15.76 11.02
N PHE A 228 -1.01 14.97 11.68
CA PHE A 228 -1.48 13.87 12.53
C PHE A 228 -2.44 14.34 13.62
N LYS A 229 -2.25 15.57 14.11
CA LYS A 229 -3.16 16.21 15.05
C LYS A 229 -4.59 16.30 14.52
N MET A 230 -4.81 16.52 13.22
CA MET A 230 -6.17 16.55 12.64
C MET A 230 -6.82 15.17 12.68
N ILE A 231 -6.03 14.11 12.38
CA ILE A 231 -6.48 12.73 12.48
C ILE A 231 -6.85 12.39 13.92
N ALA A 232 -5.97 12.75 14.89
CA ALA A 232 -6.21 12.52 16.30
C ALA A 232 -7.43 13.30 16.82
N THR A 233 -7.66 14.52 16.33
CA THR A 233 -8.82 15.33 16.70
C THR A 233 -10.12 14.68 16.21
N GLU A 234 -10.16 14.21 14.95
CA GLU A 234 -11.33 13.52 14.42
C GLU A 234 -11.64 12.23 15.21
N ILE A 235 -10.60 11.47 15.58
CA ILE A 235 -10.75 10.29 16.45
C ILE A 235 -11.35 10.67 17.80
N ALA A 236 -10.84 11.72 18.42
CA ALA A 236 -11.28 12.19 19.73
C ALA A 236 -12.75 12.63 19.70
N GLU A 237 -13.14 13.40 18.69
CA GLU A 237 -14.51 13.87 18.49
C GLU A 237 -15.49 12.70 18.32
N LYS A 238 -15.16 11.72 17.47
CA LYS A 238 -15.99 10.54 17.22
C LYS A 238 -16.13 9.61 18.42
N LEU A 239 -15.10 9.53 19.26
CA LEU A 239 -15.09 8.68 20.44
C LEU A 239 -15.53 9.43 21.73
N ASN A 240 -15.73 10.74 21.66
CA ASN A 240 -15.99 11.61 22.80
C ASN A 240 -14.93 11.47 23.92
N ILE A 241 -13.66 11.53 23.54
CA ILE A 241 -12.49 11.45 24.40
C ILE A 241 -11.57 12.66 24.18
N PRO A 242 -10.68 13.02 25.13
CA PRO A 242 -9.78 14.16 24.93
C PRO A 242 -8.65 13.85 23.92
N VAL A 243 -8.18 14.92 23.24
CA VAL A 243 -6.87 14.93 22.57
C VAL A 243 -5.82 15.29 23.60
N VAL A 244 -4.74 14.51 23.71
CA VAL A 244 -3.66 14.71 24.68
C VAL A 244 -2.32 14.74 23.96
N SER A 245 -1.53 15.78 24.22
CA SER A 245 -0.12 15.83 23.82
C SER A 245 0.70 15.00 24.80
N ILE A 246 1.51 14.09 24.27
CA ILE A 246 2.46 13.26 25.03
C ILE A 246 3.87 13.50 24.53
N SER A 247 4.87 13.31 25.39
CA SER A 247 6.26 13.42 24.99
C SER A 247 6.70 12.25 24.11
N SER A 248 7.83 12.42 23.41
CA SER A 248 8.43 11.33 22.63
C SER A 248 8.83 10.13 23.50
N GLU A 249 9.14 10.32 24.78
CA GLU A 249 9.43 9.27 25.76
C GLU A 249 8.18 8.49 26.14
N GLU A 250 7.07 9.17 26.36
CA GLU A 250 5.77 8.55 26.68
C GLU A 250 5.15 7.82 25.49
N ALA A 251 5.51 8.22 24.26
CA ALA A 251 4.98 7.63 23.03
C ALA A 251 5.25 6.12 22.92
N ALA A 252 6.40 5.64 23.40
CA ALA A 252 6.75 4.22 23.36
C ALA A 252 5.83 3.37 24.26
N GLU A 253 5.41 3.89 25.41
CA GLU A 253 4.45 3.23 26.32
C GLU A 253 3.02 3.31 25.76
N HIS A 254 2.64 4.49 25.23
CA HIS A 254 1.28 4.73 24.74
C HIS A 254 0.99 3.96 23.46
N PHE A 255 1.83 4.10 22.44
CA PHE A 255 1.64 3.53 21.11
C PHE A 255 2.32 2.18 20.90
N THR A 256 3.21 1.76 21.82
CA THR A 256 4.05 0.56 21.66
C THR A 256 4.84 0.59 20.35
N TRP A 257 4.82 -0.47 19.55
CA TRP A 257 5.48 -0.53 18.25
C TRP A 257 4.97 0.50 17.24
N PHE A 258 3.71 0.96 17.40
CA PHE A 258 3.11 1.96 16.53
C PHE A 258 3.68 3.37 16.71
N ALA A 259 4.41 3.64 17.80
CA ALA A 259 5.03 4.95 18.07
C ALA A 259 5.87 5.46 16.90
N HIS A 260 6.58 4.56 16.21
CA HIS A 260 7.36 4.91 15.03
C HIS A 260 6.49 5.50 13.91
N PHE A 261 5.32 4.92 13.66
CA PHE A 261 4.38 5.40 12.65
C PHE A 261 3.64 6.65 13.11
N ALA A 262 3.21 6.70 14.37
CA ALA A 262 2.55 7.89 14.94
C ALA A 262 3.44 9.15 14.85
N LYS A 263 4.77 8.98 14.94
CA LYS A 263 5.77 10.05 14.79
C LYS A 263 6.19 10.32 13.34
N LEU A 264 5.78 9.48 12.40
CA LEU A 264 6.22 9.58 11.00
C LEU A 264 5.87 10.96 10.42
N ASN A 265 6.86 11.63 9.88
CA ASN A 265 6.69 12.88 9.12
C ASN A 265 7.01 12.63 7.66
N ASN A 266 5.97 12.43 6.83
CA ASN A 266 6.11 11.98 5.45
C ASN A 266 5.28 12.83 4.49
N MET A 267 5.62 14.10 4.34
CA MET A 267 5.04 14.90 3.24
C MET A 267 5.52 14.34 1.89
N THR A 268 4.57 13.98 1.02
CA THR A 268 4.89 13.29 -0.23
C THR A 268 4.14 13.88 -1.42
N SER A 269 4.88 14.24 -2.47
CA SER A 269 4.33 14.68 -3.75
C SER A 269 3.96 13.48 -4.63
N SER A 270 2.95 13.66 -5.48
CA SER A 270 2.59 12.77 -6.60
C SER A 270 2.48 13.55 -7.92
N GLU A 271 3.11 14.68 -8.01
CA GLU A 271 3.03 15.60 -9.18
C GLU A 271 3.49 14.91 -10.47
N GLU A 272 4.62 14.19 -10.42
CA GLU A 272 5.15 13.48 -11.58
C GLU A 272 4.25 12.30 -11.95
N THR A 273 3.76 11.56 -10.99
CA THR A 273 2.79 10.48 -11.18
C THR A 273 1.51 10.97 -11.84
N LYS A 274 0.92 12.06 -11.34
CA LYS A 274 -0.28 12.69 -11.93
C LYS A 274 -0.07 13.06 -13.38
N LYS A 275 1.09 13.66 -13.69
CA LYS A 275 1.45 14.08 -15.05
C LYS A 275 1.68 12.88 -15.98
N LEU A 276 2.43 11.86 -15.55
CA LEU A 276 2.75 10.68 -16.38
C LEU A 276 1.52 9.85 -16.68
N LEU A 277 0.66 9.66 -15.69
CA LEU A 277 -0.51 8.80 -15.79
C LEU A 277 -1.80 9.54 -16.15
N ASP A 278 -1.79 10.88 -16.21
CA ASP A 278 -3.04 11.66 -16.24
C ASP A 278 -3.98 11.21 -15.13
N TRP A 279 -3.38 10.94 -13.96
CA TRP A 279 -4.10 10.41 -12.81
C TRP A 279 -4.68 11.56 -11.98
N ASN A 280 -5.98 11.56 -11.87
CA ASN A 280 -6.73 12.54 -11.08
C ASN A 280 -7.54 11.80 -10.01
N PRO A 281 -7.09 11.80 -8.73
CA PRO A 281 -7.85 11.23 -7.63
C PRO A 281 -9.12 12.06 -7.37
N GLN A 282 -10.26 11.40 -7.16
CA GLN A 282 -11.57 12.05 -7.04
C GLN A 282 -12.41 11.51 -5.89
N HIS A 283 -11.93 10.50 -5.17
CA HIS A 283 -12.65 9.93 -4.04
C HIS A 283 -12.47 10.79 -2.78
N PRO A 284 -13.29 10.56 -1.75
CA PRO A 284 -13.21 11.34 -0.51
C PRO A 284 -11.79 11.41 0.07
N THR A 285 -11.50 12.52 0.75
CA THR A 285 -10.29 12.67 1.57
C THR A 285 -10.34 11.77 2.80
N LEU A 286 -9.18 11.52 3.43
CA LEU A 286 -9.12 10.71 4.65
C LEU A 286 -10.07 11.25 5.73
N LEU A 287 -10.06 12.56 5.98
CA LEU A 287 -10.90 13.15 7.02
C LEU A 287 -12.39 13.09 6.66
N GLU A 288 -12.77 13.15 5.38
CA GLU A 288 -14.15 12.94 4.95
C GLU A 288 -14.61 11.51 5.22
N ASP A 289 -13.78 10.50 4.91
CA ASP A 289 -14.07 9.11 5.22
C ASP A 289 -14.18 8.86 6.74
N MET A 290 -13.32 9.50 7.53
CA MET A 290 -13.37 9.42 9.00
C MET A 290 -14.64 10.07 9.57
N LYS A 291 -15.13 11.15 8.97
CA LYS A 291 -16.41 11.78 9.34
C LYS A 291 -17.61 10.92 8.99
N GLY A 292 -17.51 10.13 7.95
CA GLY A 292 -18.52 9.17 7.54
C GLY A 292 -18.62 7.94 8.44
N SER A 293 -19.26 6.88 7.92
CA SER A 293 -19.47 5.62 8.66
C SER A 293 -18.36 4.59 8.49
N ALA A 294 -17.33 4.88 7.67
CA ALA A 294 -16.32 3.90 7.28
C ALA A 294 -15.50 3.35 8.47
N TYR A 295 -15.25 4.17 9.49
CA TYR A 295 -14.36 3.84 10.61
C TYR A 295 -15.03 3.67 11.97
N PHE A 296 -16.19 4.27 12.19
CA PHE A 296 -16.81 4.39 13.53
C PHE A 296 -18.19 3.72 13.60
N SER A 297 -18.66 3.05 12.56
CA SER A 297 -19.89 2.26 12.63
C SER A 297 -19.69 1.07 13.57
N GLU A 298 -20.67 0.82 14.44
CA GLU A 298 -20.72 -0.33 15.37
C GLU A 298 -20.93 -1.70 14.67
N ARG A 299 -20.62 -1.83 13.40
CA ARG A 299 -20.68 -3.14 12.72
C ARG A 299 -19.41 -3.91 13.05
N GLN A 300 -19.56 -4.71 14.11
CA GLN A 300 -18.67 -5.79 14.50
C GLN A 300 -18.41 -6.79 13.37
#